data_77ac172e4d3ad18389d501b430ffab4a
#
_entry.id   77ac172e4d3ad18389d501b430ffab4a
#
_cell.length_a   1.000
_cell.length_b   1.000
_cell.length_c   1.000
_cell.angle_alpha   90.00
_cell.angle_beta   90.00
_cell.angle_gamma   90.00
#
_symmetry.space_group_name_H-M   'P 1'
#
loop_
_entity.id
_entity.type
_entity.pdbx_description
1 polymer ?
#
loop_
_entity_poly.entity_id
_entity_poly.type
_entity_poly.pdbx_seq_one_letter_code
_entity_poly.pdbx_strand_id
1 'polypeptide(L)'
;MNAAAQSRDKSSGLDQFELSRYAKTLAVAESVRMGRLSDLTHAVSYFVKQKATSPNSVTELLVVKYCGQLETDGYSVETVEQRMSAVSAYFAWCVRTIKTSKGTEPFTNPAHGIVPSHLSSCGQCRAATNISLKGDCVVRNRRLKKWAIAQFESALTASAANTRAAYRRDVELFAEWMLDSMPSVVPNMVEKEHVREYLAALHNRGATSRTIARRVASLRRYFAWAIRSGTSKTNPTDAVHTPTVKGRLPRPLDAETVARLVSSEDDDAPEWRRARDRVVLEILYGSGLRVSEVCGLTLQSVSSDGSSLRVMGKGSKERMVPLSAPATEAIRRWLVVRHEVASDTTGSSLVLSARGNTLSRRDCTRLLDRACERADIPGGTHPHALRHSFATHLMDNGADTRSIQELLGHSDASTTQRYTHVSKERLRLVYSESHPRA
;
A
#
# COMPACT_ATOMS: atom_id res chain seq x y z
N MET A 1 -53.03 -7.82 32.75
CA MET A 1 -53.49 -6.83 31.76
C MET A 1 -52.38 -5.84 31.35
N ASN A 2 -51.15 -6.29 31.01
CA ASN A 2 -50.08 -5.35 30.68
C ASN A 2 -49.23 -5.73 29.43
N ALA A 3 -49.55 -6.84 28.75
CA ALA A 3 -48.81 -7.20 27.54
C ALA A 3 -49.42 -6.64 26.24
N ALA A 4 -50.72 -6.31 26.25
CA ALA A 4 -51.40 -5.78 25.08
C ALA A 4 -51.21 -4.25 24.88
N ALA A 5 -50.85 -3.52 25.93
CA ALA A 5 -50.62 -2.07 25.87
C ALA A 5 -49.21 -1.74 25.31
N GLN A 6 -48.21 -2.60 25.55
CA GLN A 6 -46.85 -2.40 25.01
C GLN A 6 -46.72 -2.77 23.52
N SER A 7 -47.63 -3.56 22.95
CA SER A 7 -47.61 -3.87 21.50
C SER A 7 -48.27 -2.79 20.65
N ARG A 8 -49.20 -2.00 21.20
CA ARG A 8 -49.86 -0.90 20.49
C ARG A 8 -48.96 0.33 20.32
N ASP A 9 -48.08 0.59 21.26
CA ASP A 9 -47.19 1.77 21.20
C ASP A 9 -46.02 1.59 20.22
N LYS A 10 -45.65 0.33 19.93
CA LYS A 10 -44.60 0.03 18.93
C LYS A 10 -45.07 0.09 17.47
N SER A 11 -46.36 -0.10 17.20
CA SER A 11 -46.90 -0.01 15.84
C SER A 11 -47.09 1.44 15.38
N SER A 12 -47.39 2.36 16.27
CA SER A 12 -47.67 3.77 15.95
C SER A 12 -46.44 4.52 15.41
N GLY A 13 -45.21 4.20 15.87
CA GLY A 13 -44.00 4.85 15.44
C GLY A 13 -43.53 4.42 14.05
N LEU A 14 -43.75 3.16 13.65
CA LEU A 14 -43.40 2.64 12.34
C LEU A 14 -44.34 3.14 11.24
N ASP A 15 -45.61 3.33 11.54
CA ASP A 15 -46.61 3.82 10.58
C ASP A 15 -46.33 5.25 10.11
N GLN A 16 -45.69 6.08 10.94
CA GLN A 16 -45.28 7.44 10.59
C GLN A 16 -44.19 7.52 9.50
N PHE A 17 -43.46 6.42 9.29
CA PHE A 17 -42.44 6.32 8.23
C PHE A 17 -43.01 5.86 6.89
N GLU A 18 -44.29 5.67 6.73
CA GLU A 18 -44.97 5.30 5.47
C GLU A 18 -44.30 4.13 4.72
N LEU A 19 -43.77 3.14 5.43
CA LEU A 19 -43.01 2.02 4.82
C LEU A 19 -43.85 1.20 3.83
N SER A 20 -45.15 1.01 4.15
CA SER A 20 -46.11 0.32 3.28
C SER A 20 -46.34 1.06 1.97
N ARG A 21 -46.31 2.39 1.97
CA ARG A 21 -46.44 3.23 0.78
C ARG A 21 -45.19 3.18 -0.06
N TYR A 22 -43.99 3.24 0.58
CA TYR A 22 -42.72 3.06 -0.08
C TYR A 22 -42.64 1.70 -0.74
N ALA A 23 -43.02 0.62 -0.08
CA ALA A 23 -42.99 -0.73 -0.60
C ALA A 23 -43.76 -0.90 -1.93
N LYS A 24 -44.93 -0.24 -2.04
CA LYS A 24 -45.74 -0.26 -3.25
C LYS A 24 -45.06 0.42 -4.47
N THR A 25 -44.07 1.28 -4.23
CA THR A 25 -43.33 1.96 -5.29
C THR A 25 -42.12 1.17 -5.82
N LEU A 26 -41.75 0.08 -5.15
CA LEU A 26 -40.62 -0.74 -5.58
C LEU A 26 -41.00 -1.68 -6.72
N ALA A 27 -40.56 -1.37 -7.93
CA ALA A 27 -40.71 -2.18 -9.13
C ALA A 27 -39.64 -3.32 -9.16
N VAL A 28 -39.64 -4.21 -8.17
CA VAL A 28 -38.68 -5.32 -8.04
C VAL A 28 -39.40 -6.61 -7.66
N ALA A 29 -38.72 -7.76 -7.81
CA ALA A 29 -39.26 -9.07 -7.41
C ALA A 29 -39.64 -9.07 -5.92
N GLU A 30 -40.65 -9.88 -5.57
CA GLU A 30 -41.25 -9.91 -4.21
C GLU A 30 -40.21 -10.22 -3.12
N SER A 31 -39.32 -11.18 -3.37
CA SER A 31 -38.23 -11.55 -2.44
C SER A 31 -37.27 -10.38 -2.15
N VAL A 32 -36.90 -9.62 -3.18
CA VAL A 32 -36.04 -8.44 -3.06
C VAL A 32 -36.78 -7.29 -2.33
N ARG A 33 -38.08 -7.15 -2.59
CA ARG A 33 -38.95 -6.18 -1.89
C ARG A 33 -39.02 -6.47 -0.41
N MET A 34 -39.26 -7.72 -0.04
CA MET A 34 -39.33 -8.15 1.36
C MET A 34 -37.99 -7.98 2.08
N GLY A 35 -36.86 -8.32 1.44
CA GLY A 35 -35.54 -8.10 1.99
C GLY A 35 -35.26 -6.62 2.28
N ARG A 36 -35.54 -5.72 1.32
CA ARG A 36 -35.36 -4.27 1.50
C ARG A 36 -36.25 -3.70 2.60
N LEU A 37 -37.49 -4.19 2.72
CA LEU A 37 -38.38 -3.77 3.80
C LEU A 37 -37.92 -4.24 5.16
N SER A 38 -37.39 -5.45 5.27
CA SER A 38 -36.81 -5.97 6.51
C SER A 38 -35.62 -5.10 6.96
N ASP A 39 -34.71 -4.80 6.05
CA ASP A 39 -33.56 -3.94 6.33
C ASP A 39 -33.97 -2.53 6.75
N LEU A 40 -34.98 -1.97 6.08
CA LEU A 40 -35.51 -0.65 6.39
C LEU A 40 -36.28 -0.63 7.72
N THR A 41 -37.04 -1.65 8.00
CA THR A 41 -37.75 -1.80 9.28
C THR A 41 -36.78 -1.85 10.46
N HIS A 42 -35.66 -2.52 10.29
CA HIS A 42 -34.56 -2.53 11.27
C HIS A 42 -33.99 -1.13 11.50
N ALA A 43 -33.73 -0.37 10.43
CA ALA A 43 -33.25 1.01 10.53
C ALA A 43 -34.26 1.95 11.19
N VAL A 44 -35.52 1.89 10.77
CA VAL A 44 -36.60 2.73 11.34
C VAL A 44 -36.83 2.40 12.82
N SER A 45 -36.76 1.12 13.19
CA SER A 45 -36.86 0.73 14.61
C SER A 45 -35.74 1.34 15.45
N TYR A 46 -34.51 1.44 14.89
CA TYR A 46 -33.41 2.15 15.53
C TYR A 46 -33.72 3.65 15.67
N PHE A 47 -34.16 4.30 14.58
CA PHE A 47 -34.47 5.73 14.59
C PHE A 47 -35.59 6.08 15.59
N VAL A 48 -36.64 5.28 15.65
CA VAL A 48 -37.73 5.44 16.63
C VAL A 48 -37.22 5.31 18.06
N LYS A 49 -36.36 4.36 18.36
CA LYS A 49 -35.70 4.24 19.68
C LYS A 49 -34.88 5.49 20.04
N GLN A 50 -34.36 6.19 19.06
CA GLN A 50 -33.63 7.45 19.20
C GLN A 50 -34.57 8.68 19.16
N LYS A 51 -35.89 8.49 19.39
CA LYS A 51 -36.92 9.53 19.42
C LYS A 51 -37.21 10.23 18.08
N ALA A 52 -36.85 9.64 16.96
CA ALA A 52 -37.28 10.13 15.65
C ALA A 52 -38.76 9.73 15.43
N THR A 53 -39.61 10.72 15.15
CA THR A 53 -41.08 10.52 15.01
C THR A 53 -41.53 10.50 13.55
N SER A 54 -40.68 10.91 12.61
CA SER A 54 -41.00 10.98 11.19
C SER A 54 -39.70 10.97 10.35
N PRO A 55 -39.76 10.75 9.04
CA PRO A 55 -38.61 10.88 8.18
C PRO A 55 -37.87 12.22 8.30
N ASN A 56 -38.61 13.32 8.50
CA ASN A 56 -38.05 14.66 8.64
C ASN A 56 -37.27 14.88 9.93
N SER A 57 -37.49 14.06 10.96
CA SER A 57 -36.78 14.13 12.24
C SER A 57 -35.48 13.29 12.24
N VAL A 58 -35.24 12.52 11.18
CA VAL A 58 -34.00 11.75 11.04
C VAL A 58 -32.89 12.65 10.50
N THR A 59 -31.92 12.91 11.34
CA THR A 59 -30.74 13.69 10.94
C THR A 59 -29.65 12.81 10.34
N GLU A 60 -28.76 13.40 9.59
CA GLU A 60 -27.55 12.75 9.04
C GLU A 60 -26.72 12.08 10.15
N LEU A 61 -26.57 12.77 11.30
CA LEU A 61 -25.88 12.23 12.49
C LEU A 61 -26.54 10.93 12.99
N LEU A 62 -27.87 10.86 12.96
CA LEU A 62 -28.59 9.68 13.40
C LEU A 62 -28.38 8.49 12.48
N VAL A 63 -28.29 8.73 11.18
CA VAL A 63 -27.98 7.68 10.18
C VAL A 63 -26.53 7.20 10.31
N VAL A 64 -25.58 8.09 10.60
CA VAL A 64 -24.19 7.71 10.89
C VAL A 64 -24.08 6.86 12.14
N LYS A 65 -24.79 7.23 13.21
CA LYS A 65 -24.84 6.42 14.44
C LYS A 65 -25.43 5.03 14.19
N TYR A 66 -26.46 4.94 13.36
CA TYR A 66 -27.01 3.65 12.95
C TYR A 66 -26.01 2.80 12.20
N CYS A 67 -25.28 3.37 11.25
CA CYS A 67 -24.23 2.68 10.51
C CYS A 67 -23.13 2.15 11.46
N GLY A 68 -22.64 2.98 12.39
CA GLY A 68 -21.64 2.57 13.39
C GLY A 68 -22.17 1.51 14.37
N GLN A 69 -23.46 1.53 14.70
CA GLN A 69 -24.08 0.50 15.54
C GLN A 69 -24.11 -0.85 14.84
N LEU A 70 -24.44 -0.91 13.54
CA LEU A 70 -24.39 -2.14 12.77
C LEU A 70 -22.98 -2.77 12.75
N GLU A 71 -21.94 -1.94 12.62
CA GLU A 71 -20.56 -2.40 12.68
C GLU A 71 -20.18 -2.93 14.06
N THR A 72 -20.63 -2.26 15.12
CA THR A 72 -20.40 -2.65 16.53
C THR A 72 -21.13 -3.94 16.89
N ASP A 73 -22.32 -4.14 16.35
CA ASP A 73 -23.15 -5.34 16.54
C ASP A 73 -22.62 -6.56 15.77
N GLY A 74 -21.52 -6.40 15.00
CA GLY A 74 -20.81 -7.48 14.33
C GLY A 74 -21.47 -7.97 13.04
N TYR A 75 -22.33 -7.18 12.41
CA TYR A 75 -22.90 -7.53 11.11
C TYR A 75 -21.82 -7.59 10.02
N SER A 76 -21.97 -8.53 9.07
CA SER A 76 -21.04 -8.63 7.93
C SER A 76 -21.06 -7.34 7.09
N VAL A 77 -19.92 -7.08 6.44
CA VAL A 77 -19.73 -5.94 5.52
C VAL A 77 -20.88 -5.83 4.53
N GLU A 78 -21.23 -6.94 3.88
CA GLU A 78 -22.30 -7.02 2.89
C GLU A 78 -23.67 -6.67 3.49
N THR A 79 -23.94 -7.11 4.71
CA THR A 79 -25.20 -6.79 5.43
C THR A 79 -25.29 -5.30 5.77
N VAL A 80 -24.18 -4.68 6.19
CA VAL A 80 -24.13 -3.25 6.50
C VAL A 80 -24.35 -2.44 5.21
N GLU A 81 -23.69 -2.80 4.12
CA GLU A 81 -23.90 -2.17 2.80
C GLU A 81 -25.33 -2.28 2.30
N GLN A 82 -25.90 -3.47 2.40
CA GLN A 82 -27.28 -3.72 1.97
C GLN A 82 -28.27 -2.86 2.75
N ARG A 83 -28.16 -2.80 4.09
CA ARG A 83 -29.02 -1.98 4.95
C ARG A 83 -28.85 -0.50 4.69
N MET A 84 -27.63 -0.01 4.54
CA MET A 84 -27.38 1.39 4.23
C MET A 84 -27.89 1.79 2.84
N SER A 85 -27.80 0.89 1.86
CA SER A 85 -28.40 1.07 0.53
C SER A 85 -29.92 1.18 0.61
N ALA A 86 -30.58 0.34 1.41
CA ALA A 86 -32.02 0.40 1.61
C ALA A 86 -32.46 1.73 2.27
N VAL A 87 -31.73 2.18 3.29
CA VAL A 87 -31.96 3.47 3.98
C VAL A 87 -31.79 4.65 3.02
N SER A 88 -30.72 4.68 2.23
CA SER A 88 -30.46 5.74 1.25
C SER A 88 -31.54 5.81 0.17
N ALA A 89 -31.98 4.65 -0.35
CA ALA A 89 -33.06 4.58 -1.34
C ALA A 89 -34.39 5.06 -0.81
N TYR A 90 -34.71 4.73 0.46
CA TYR A 90 -35.92 5.20 1.14
C TYR A 90 -35.92 6.73 1.29
N PHE A 91 -34.86 7.33 1.82
CA PHE A 91 -34.80 8.78 1.98
C PHE A 91 -34.76 9.52 0.63
N ALA A 92 -34.17 8.93 -0.42
CA ALA A 92 -34.27 9.47 -1.76
C ALA A 92 -35.71 9.44 -2.31
N TRP A 93 -36.53 8.46 -1.92
CA TRP A 93 -37.95 8.44 -2.22
C TRP A 93 -38.70 9.51 -1.40
N CYS A 94 -38.40 9.67 -0.11
CA CYS A 94 -38.97 10.71 0.75
C CYS A 94 -38.76 12.11 0.17
N VAL A 95 -37.54 12.44 -0.29
CA VAL A 95 -37.21 13.73 -0.95
C VAL A 95 -38.14 14.02 -2.13
N ARG A 96 -38.52 13.00 -2.91
CA ARG A 96 -39.40 13.15 -4.07
C ARG A 96 -40.88 13.19 -3.72
N THR A 97 -41.27 12.64 -2.57
CA THR A 97 -42.67 12.38 -2.23
C THR A 97 -43.20 13.33 -1.17
N ILE A 98 -42.36 13.77 -0.24
CA ILE A 98 -42.74 14.69 0.82
C ILE A 98 -42.83 16.09 0.24
N LYS A 99 -44.05 16.61 0.14
CA LYS A 99 -44.29 18.01 -0.24
C LYS A 99 -43.99 18.91 0.97
N THR A 100 -42.98 19.76 0.84
CA THR A 100 -42.72 20.80 1.84
C THR A 100 -43.80 21.87 1.78
N SER A 101 -44.33 22.23 2.94
CA SER A 101 -45.23 23.39 3.07
C SER A 101 -44.50 24.67 2.72
N LYS A 102 -45.18 25.65 2.08
CA LYS A 102 -44.60 26.94 1.73
C LYS A 102 -43.93 27.57 2.96
N GLY A 103 -42.60 27.77 2.91
CA GLY A 103 -41.85 28.44 3.99
C GLY A 103 -40.94 27.54 4.82
N THR A 104 -40.93 26.21 4.59
CA THR A 104 -39.98 25.27 5.23
C THR A 104 -38.84 24.92 4.26
N GLU A 105 -37.62 24.70 4.80
CA GLU A 105 -36.49 24.22 4.00
C GLU A 105 -36.80 22.90 3.29
N PRO A 106 -36.31 22.66 2.08
CA PRO A 106 -36.55 21.41 1.36
C PRO A 106 -35.92 20.24 2.11
N PHE A 107 -36.70 19.15 2.26
CA PHE A 107 -36.20 17.93 2.88
C PHE A 107 -35.03 17.37 2.07
N THR A 108 -33.89 17.17 2.72
CA THR A 108 -32.69 16.56 2.14
C THR A 108 -32.55 15.11 2.60
N ASN A 109 -31.96 14.26 1.75
CA ASN A 109 -31.73 12.87 2.11
C ASN A 109 -30.63 12.75 3.20
N PRO A 110 -30.97 12.41 4.45
CA PRO A 110 -29.99 12.33 5.55
C PRO A 110 -29.04 11.13 5.42
N ALA A 111 -29.31 10.19 4.52
CA ALA A 111 -28.42 9.06 4.23
C ALA A 111 -27.54 9.29 3.00
N HIS A 112 -27.63 10.47 2.37
CA HIS A 112 -26.86 10.77 1.18
C HIS A 112 -25.38 10.87 1.52
N GLY A 113 -24.57 10.02 0.90
CA GLY A 113 -23.12 10.03 1.08
C GLY A 113 -22.59 9.31 2.33
N ILE A 114 -23.45 8.76 3.18
CA ILE A 114 -23.01 7.97 4.33
C ILE A 114 -22.54 6.59 3.86
N VAL A 115 -21.32 6.23 4.24
CA VAL A 115 -20.66 4.97 3.89
C VAL A 115 -20.16 4.28 5.15
N PRO A 116 -20.30 2.95 5.26
CA PRO A 116 -19.70 2.17 6.32
C PRO A 116 -18.18 2.39 6.43
N SER A 117 -17.63 2.34 7.64
CA SER A 117 -16.22 2.69 7.91
C SER A 117 -15.22 1.80 7.18
N HIS A 118 -15.56 0.53 6.96
CA HIS A 118 -14.72 -0.43 6.22
C HIS A 118 -14.64 -0.14 4.71
N LEU A 119 -15.59 0.61 4.14
CA LEU A 119 -15.54 1.05 2.74
C LEU A 119 -14.72 2.34 2.54
N SER A 120 -14.39 3.03 3.62
CA SER A 120 -13.54 4.22 3.56
C SER A 120 -12.06 3.81 3.48
N SER A 121 -11.56 3.55 2.28
CA SER A 121 -10.12 3.33 2.03
C SER A 121 -9.26 4.59 2.24
N CYS A 122 -9.88 5.73 2.47
CA CYS A 122 -9.22 7.01 2.70
C CYS A 122 -8.78 7.15 4.16
N GLY A 123 -7.47 7.35 4.39
CA GLY A 123 -6.92 7.55 5.74
C GLY A 123 -7.52 8.75 6.49
N GLN A 124 -7.98 9.78 5.77
CA GLN A 124 -8.66 10.95 6.35
C GLN A 124 -10.05 10.60 6.87
N CYS A 125 -10.77 9.67 6.20
CA CYS A 125 -12.09 9.24 6.64
C CYS A 125 -12.04 8.35 7.89
N ARG A 126 -10.94 7.63 8.13
CA ARG A 126 -10.74 6.83 9.35
C ARG A 126 -10.55 7.70 10.60
N ALA A 127 -9.96 8.89 10.44
CA ALA A 127 -9.71 9.84 11.53
C ALA A 127 -10.81 10.89 11.69
N ALA A 128 -11.73 11.02 10.72
CA ALA A 128 -12.72 12.08 10.71
C ALA A 128 -13.96 11.71 11.56
N THR A 129 -14.21 12.52 12.54
CA THR A 129 -15.48 12.54 13.30
C THR A 129 -16.57 13.37 12.60
N ASN A 130 -16.21 14.12 11.54
CA ASN A 130 -17.10 15.03 10.83
C ASN A 130 -17.77 14.33 9.63
N ILE A 131 -19.09 14.40 9.59
CA ILE A 131 -19.97 13.73 8.63
C ILE A 131 -19.82 14.31 7.21
N SER A 132 -19.61 15.61 7.09
CA SER A 132 -19.39 16.29 5.81
C SER A 132 -18.19 15.71 5.07
N LEU A 133 -17.07 15.42 5.77
CA LEU A 133 -15.88 14.82 5.21
C LEU A 133 -16.12 13.39 4.68
N LYS A 134 -17.06 12.65 5.27
CA LYS A 134 -17.40 11.29 4.78
C LYS A 134 -18.23 11.35 3.49
N GLY A 135 -19.18 12.27 3.40
CA GLY A 135 -19.96 12.51 2.18
C GLY A 135 -19.07 12.91 1.00
N ASP A 136 -18.15 13.83 1.23
CA ASP A 136 -17.16 14.27 0.25
C ASP A 136 -16.26 13.10 -0.23
N CYS A 137 -15.92 12.18 0.67
CA CYS A 137 -15.12 11.01 0.33
C CYS A 137 -15.84 10.06 -0.65
N VAL A 138 -17.14 9.85 -0.52
CA VAL A 138 -17.93 9.01 -1.45
C VAL A 138 -18.01 9.62 -2.82
N VAL A 139 -18.31 10.91 -2.89
CA VAL A 139 -18.32 11.65 -4.17
C VAL A 139 -16.93 11.61 -4.81
N ARG A 140 -15.88 11.79 -4.02
CA ARG A 140 -14.49 11.70 -4.44
C ARG A 140 -14.15 10.30 -4.96
N ASN A 141 -14.53 9.23 -4.28
CA ASN A 141 -14.31 7.85 -4.73
C ASN A 141 -15.04 7.54 -6.05
N ARG A 142 -16.30 8.02 -6.21
CA ARG A 142 -17.05 7.88 -7.47
C ARG A 142 -16.34 8.60 -8.62
N ARG A 143 -15.77 9.79 -8.37
CA ARG A 143 -15.00 10.56 -9.35
C ARG A 143 -13.67 9.88 -9.68
N LEU A 144 -12.96 9.35 -8.68
CA LEU A 144 -11.74 8.56 -8.89
C LEU A 144 -11.98 7.32 -9.76
N LYS A 145 -13.15 6.68 -9.67
CA LYS A 145 -13.50 5.55 -10.56
C LYS A 145 -13.47 5.92 -12.04
N LYS A 146 -13.77 7.19 -12.40
CA LYS A 146 -13.69 7.68 -13.78
C LYS A 146 -12.26 7.70 -14.34
N TRP A 147 -11.25 7.67 -13.46
CA TRP A 147 -9.84 7.59 -13.84
C TRP A 147 -9.42 6.16 -14.21
N ALA A 148 -10.26 5.17 -14.02
CA ALA A 148 -10.03 3.78 -14.40
C ALA A 148 -8.64 3.24 -13.96
N ILE A 149 -8.16 3.65 -12.76
CA ILE A 149 -6.79 3.38 -12.27
C ILE A 149 -6.56 1.89 -12.07
N ALA A 150 -7.57 1.13 -11.62
CA ALA A 150 -7.48 -0.31 -11.47
C ALA A 150 -7.29 -1.02 -12.82
N GLN A 151 -8.01 -0.57 -13.87
CA GLN A 151 -7.84 -1.09 -15.23
C GLN A 151 -6.46 -0.76 -15.81
N PHE A 152 -5.95 0.46 -15.53
CA PHE A 152 -4.58 0.82 -15.88
C PHE A 152 -3.56 -0.09 -15.18
N GLU A 153 -3.69 -0.32 -13.88
CA GLU A 153 -2.81 -1.23 -13.13
C GLU A 153 -2.83 -2.65 -13.74
N SER A 154 -4.02 -3.17 -14.03
CA SER A 154 -4.19 -4.50 -14.64
C SER A 154 -3.57 -4.58 -16.05
N ALA A 155 -3.55 -3.49 -16.80
CA ALA A 155 -2.95 -3.43 -18.14
C ALA A 155 -1.39 -3.42 -18.12
N LEU A 156 -0.77 -3.23 -16.96
CA LEU A 156 0.69 -3.21 -16.80
C LEU A 156 1.28 -4.63 -16.61
N THR A 157 0.86 -5.59 -17.42
CA THR A 157 1.20 -7.02 -17.29
C THR A 157 2.71 -7.30 -17.33
N ALA A 158 3.46 -6.60 -18.18
CA ALA A 158 4.91 -6.75 -18.32
C ALA A 158 5.73 -6.11 -17.19
N SER A 159 5.08 -5.39 -16.26
CA SER A 159 5.77 -4.67 -15.20
C SER A 159 5.79 -5.48 -13.89
N ALA A 160 6.88 -5.40 -13.14
CA ALA A 160 6.97 -6.01 -11.81
C ALA A 160 5.92 -5.40 -10.86
N ALA A 161 5.45 -6.18 -9.88
CA ALA A 161 4.40 -5.77 -8.93
C ALA A 161 4.69 -4.41 -8.25
N ASN A 162 5.93 -4.19 -7.78
CA ASN A 162 6.33 -2.91 -7.18
C ASN A 162 6.27 -1.74 -8.17
N THR A 163 6.58 -1.97 -9.44
CA THR A 163 6.51 -0.95 -10.50
C THR A 163 5.05 -0.61 -10.80
N ARG A 164 4.17 -1.61 -10.87
CA ARG A 164 2.72 -1.40 -11.03
C ARG A 164 2.15 -0.58 -9.87
N ALA A 165 2.47 -0.98 -8.63
CA ALA A 165 2.04 -0.25 -7.44
C ALA A 165 2.55 1.20 -7.39
N ALA A 166 3.79 1.46 -7.83
CA ALA A 166 4.34 2.80 -7.93
C ALA A 166 3.62 3.65 -8.97
N TYR A 167 3.39 3.12 -10.17
CA TYR A 167 2.64 3.82 -11.21
C TYR A 167 1.19 4.09 -10.79
N ARG A 168 0.52 3.09 -10.24
CA ARG A 168 -0.81 3.27 -9.67
C ARG A 168 -0.83 4.42 -8.66
N ARG A 169 0.07 4.38 -7.66
CA ARG A 169 0.11 5.40 -6.60
C ARG A 169 0.38 6.80 -7.14
N ASP A 170 1.24 6.94 -8.14
CA ASP A 170 1.52 8.25 -8.75
C ASP A 170 0.31 8.82 -9.49
N VAL A 171 -0.45 7.96 -10.20
CA VAL A 171 -1.67 8.36 -10.91
C VAL A 171 -2.79 8.67 -9.91
N GLU A 172 -2.93 7.89 -8.84
CA GLU A 172 -3.88 8.17 -7.75
C GLU A 172 -3.64 9.55 -7.15
N LEU A 173 -2.38 9.87 -6.82
CA LEU A 173 -2.01 11.17 -6.24
C LEU A 173 -2.28 12.35 -7.19
N PHE A 174 -2.11 12.15 -8.49
CA PHE A 174 -2.47 13.15 -9.49
C PHE A 174 -3.98 13.31 -9.58
N ALA A 175 -4.72 12.21 -9.68
CA ALA A 175 -6.18 12.24 -9.73
C ALA A 175 -6.79 12.85 -8.47
N GLU A 176 -6.23 12.53 -7.29
CA GLU A 176 -6.63 13.15 -6.02
C GLU A 176 -6.40 14.66 -6.03
N TRP A 177 -5.22 15.11 -6.48
CA TRP A 177 -4.90 16.53 -6.60
C TRP A 177 -5.84 17.26 -7.59
N MET A 178 -6.13 16.63 -8.73
CA MET A 178 -7.08 17.16 -9.71
C MET A 178 -8.47 17.33 -9.11
N LEU A 179 -8.95 16.33 -8.35
CA LEU A 179 -10.27 16.39 -7.72
C LEU A 179 -10.36 17.44 -6.60
N ASP A 180 -9.26 17.72 -5.92
CA ASP A 180 -9.20 18.79 -4.91
C ASP A 180 -9.23 20.18 -5.55
N SER A 181 -8.54 20.36 -6.67
CA SER A 181 -8.43 21.65 -7.38
C SER A 181 -9.59 21.89 -8.33
N MET A 182 -10.02 20.86 -9.05
CA MET A 182 -11.04 20.90 -10.10
C MET A 182 -11.94 19.65 -10.06
N PRO A 183 -12.93 19.61 -9.18
CA PRO A 183 -13.72 18.40 -8.90
C PRO A 183 -14.45 17.77 -10.08
N SER A 184 -14.73 18.51 -11.15
CA SER A 184 -15.45 18.03 -12.34
C SER A 184 -14.54 17.45 -13.43
N VAL A 185 -13.21 17.64 -13.34
CA VAL A 185 -12.27 17.20 -14.38
C VAL A 185 -12.13 15.68 -14.37
N VAL A 186 -12.24 15.10 -15.56
CA VAL A 186 -12.03 13.69 -15.86
C VAL A 186 -10.82 13.54 -16.79
N PRO A 187 -10.24 12.34 -16.98
CA PRO A 187 -9.02 12.17 -17.78
C PRO A 187 -9.04 12.81 -19.16
N ASN A 188 -10.18 12.75 -19.83
CA ASN A 188 -10.37 13.34 -21.18
C ASN A 188 -10.35 14.89 -21.19
N MET A 189 -10.46 15.52 -20.04
CA MET A 189 -10.47 16.99 -19.89
C MET A 189 -9.15 17.52 -19.34
N VAL A 190 -8.18 16.63 -19.09
CA VAL A 190 -6.87 17.03 -18.56
C VAL A 190 -6.05 17.65 -19.68
N GLU A 191 -5.59 18.87 -19.47
CA GLU A 191 -4.73 19.64 -20.38
C GLU A 191 -3.29 19.68 -19.82
N LYS A 192 -2.35 20.13 -20.66
CA LYS A 192 -0.93 20.26 -20.28
C LYS A 192 -0.72 21.24 -19.12
N GLU A 193 -1.56 22.25 -19.04
CA GLU A 193 -1.55 23.28 -17.99
C GLU A 193 -1.80 22.65 -16.63
N HIS A 194 -2.78 21.78 -16.50
CA HIS A 194 -3.08 21.04 -15.28
C HIS A 194 -1.90 20.18 -14.82
N VAL A 195 -1.20 19.53 -15.76
CA VAL A 195 0.01 18.76 -15.44
C VAL A 195 1.11 19.68 -14.93
N ARG A 196 1.32 20.84 -15.57
CA ARG A 196 2.33 21.83 -15.15
C ARG A 196 2.05 22.38 -13.75
N GLU A 197 0.80 22.72 -13.46
CA GLU A 197 0.36 23.19 -12.15
C GLU A 197 0.61 22.13 -11.06
N TYR A 198 0.28 20.86 -11.35
CA TYR A 198 0.59 19.76 -10.46
C TYR A 198 2.10 19.63 -10.16
N LEU A 199 2.94 19.74 -11.19
CA LEU A 199 4.39 19.66 -11.03
C LEU A 199 4.94 20.87 -10.23
N ALA A 200 4.40 22.07 -10.47
CA ALA A 200 4.73 23.25 -9.70
C ALA A 200 4.32 23.09 -8.22
N ALA A 201 3.12 22.56 -7.96
CA ALA A 201 2.67 22.24 -6.61
C ALA A 201 3.56 21.21 -5.90
N LEU A 202 4.07 20.22 -6.62
CA LEU A 202 5.04 19.27 -6.09
C LEU A 202 6.38 19.94 -5.75
N HIS A 203 6.87 20.78 -6.64
CA HIS A 203 8.11 21.54 -6.41
C HIS A 203 8.00 22.43 -5.17
N ASN A 204 6.92 23.17 -5.05
CA ASN A 204 6.65 24.07 -3.90
C ASN A 204 6.52 23.29 -2.57
N ARG A 205 6.12 22.01 -2.62
CA ARG A 205 6.11 21.10 -1.47
C ARG A 205 7.46 20.44 -1.17
N GLY A 206 8.53 20.83 -1.85
CA GLY A 206 9.88 20.31 -1.66
C GLY A 206 10.15 18.96 -2.32
N ALA A 207 9.34 18.53 -3.30
CA ALA A 207 9.60 17.28 -4.00
C ALA A 207 10.90 17.37 -4.82
N THR A 208 11.75 16.33 -4.73
CA THR A 208 13.00 16.28 -5.48
C THR A 208 12.76 16.14 -6.99
N SER A 209 13.69 16.63 -7.82
CA SER A 209 13.65 16.49 -9.28
C SER A 209 13.47 15.04 -9.71
N ARG A 210 14.05 14.07 -9.00
CA ARG A 210 13.88 12.63 -9.23
C ARG A 210 12.44 12.18 -9.00
N THR A 211 11.79 12.66 -7.94
CA THR A 211 10.37 12.37 -7.66
C THR A 211 9.47 12.96 -8.73
N ILE A 212 9.73 14.19 -9.14
CA ILE A 212 8.98 14.88 -10.20
C ILE A 212 9.13 14.11 -11.53
N ALA A 213 10.36 13.77 -11.92
CA ALA A 213 10.64 13.00 -13.14
C ALA A 213 9.92 11.64 -13.14
N ARG A 214 9.93 10.91 -12.01
CA ARG A 214 9.23 9.64 -11.88
C ARG A 214 7.72 9.81 -12.05
N ARG A 215 7.11 10.84 -11.43
CA ARG A 215 5.68 11.10 -11.57
C ARG A 215 5.28 11.47 -12.99
N VAL A 216 6.07 12.28 -13.68
CA VAL A 216 5.85 12.56 -15.10
C VAL A 216 5.89 11.28 -15.93
N ALA A 217 6.86 10.39 -15.69
CA ALA A 217 6.94 9.11 -16.38
C ALA A 217 5.71 8.23 -16.12
N SER A 218 5.21 8.21 -14.87
CA SER A 218 3.98 7.49 -14.50
C SER A 218 2.76 8.06 -15.21
N LEU A 219 2.61 9.38 -15.29
CA LEU A 219 1.52 10.04 -16.00
C LEU A 219 1.59 9.81 -17.51
N ARG A 220 2.79 9.88 -18.13
CA ARG A 220 2.97 9.53 -19.53
C ARG A 220 2.48 8.11 -19.84
N ARG A 221 2.84 7.17 -18.98
CA ARG A 221 2.41 5.77 -19.13
C ARG A 221 0.91 5.63 -19.00
N TYR A 222 0.30 6.35 -18.04
CA TYR A 222 -1.14 6.36 -17.83
C TYR A 222 -1.88 6.95 -19.03
N PHE A 223 -1.53 8.14 -19.50
CA PHE A 223 -2.23 8.78 -20.61
C PHE A 223 -2.03 8.05 -21.93
N ALA A 224 -0.87 7.45 -22.16
CA ALA A 224 -0.66 6.56 -23.30
C ALA A 224 -1.59 5.33 -23.26
N TRP A 225 -1.86 4.79 -22.08
CA TRP A 225 -2.86 3.75 -21.89
C TRP A 225 -4.29 4.29 -22.02
N ALA A 226 -4.58 5.46 -21.45
CA ALA A 226 -5.91 6.08 -21.47
C ALA A 226 -6.38 6.37 -22.90
N ILE A 227 -5.49 6.76 -23.81
CA ILE A 227 -5.78 6.90 -25.23
C ILE A 227 -6.17 5.55 -25.85
N ARG A 228 -5.36 4.50 -25.62
CA ARG A 228 -5.65 3.17 -26.17
C ARG A 228 -6.95 2.55 -25.65
N SER A 229 -7.32 2.86 -24.40
CA SER A 229 -8.56 2.38 -23.77
C SER A 229 -9.78 3.28 -24.05
N GLY A 230 -9.63 4.38 -24.78
CA GLY A 230 -10.70 5.35 -25.03
C GLY A 230 -11.07 6.24 -23.83
N THR A 231 -10.30 6.17 -22.73
CA THR A 231 -10.54 6.97 -21.52
C THR A 231 -10.12 8.44 -21.70
N SER A 232 -9.16 8.71 -22.60
CA SER A 232 -8.73 10.05 -23.01
C SER A 232 -8.52 10.12 -24.50
N LYS A 233 -8.66 11.31 -25.10
CA LYS A 233 -8.39 11.57 -26.52
C LYS A 233 -6.97 12.07 -26.78
N THR A 234 -6.34 12.68 -25.79
CA THR A 234 -5.04 13.34 -25.90
C THR A 234 -4.12 12.94 -24.77
N ASN A 235 -2.82 13.11 -24.96
CA ASN A 235 -1.82 12.94 -23.91
C ASN A 235 -1.31 14.32 -23.44
N PRO A 236 -1.79 14.83 -22.31
CA PRO A 236 -1.40 16.15 -21.81
C PRO A 236 0.07 16.23 -21.36
N THR A 237 0.76 15.09 -21.28
CA THR A 237 2.16 15.04 -20.83
C THR A 237 3.18 15.15 -21.97
N ASP A 238 2.77 15.12 -23.24
CA ASP A 238 3.71 15.09 -24.40
C ASP A 238 4.56 16.37 -24.47
N ALA A 239 3.96 17.52 -24.15
CA ALA A 239 4.64 18.82 -24.13
C ALA A 239 5.21 19.21 -22.75
N VAL A 240 5.30 18.27 -21.82
CA VAL A 240 5.83 18.52 -20.46
C VAL A 240 7.30 18.11 -20.41
N HIS A 241 8.18 19.09 -20.18
CA HIS A 241 9.61 18.83 -19.97
C HIS A 241 9.84 18.18 -18.61
N THR A 242 10.61 17.09 -18.62
CA THR A 242 11.02 16.41 -17.39
C THR A 242 12.31 17.05 -16.89
N PRO A 243 12.42 17.43 -15.63
CA PRO A 243 13.68 17.93 -15.10
C PRO A 243 14.81 16.91 -15.31
N THR A 244 15.94 17.38 -15.83
CA THR A 244 17.15 16.53 -15.95
C THR A 244 17.63 16.19 -14.54
N VAL A 245 17.57 14.93 -14.18
CA VAL A 245 18.05 14.46 -12.88
C VAL A 245 19.58 14.29 -13.00
N LYS A 246 20.34 15.30 -12.60
CA LYS A 246 21.78 15.13 -12.38
C LYS A 246 21.96 14.25 -11.15
N GLY A 247 22.02 12.93 -11.36
CA GLY A 247 22.31 11.97 -10.29
C GLY A 247 23.78 12.10 -9.90
N ARG A 248 24.10 12.59 -8.69
CA ARG A 248 25.35 12.17 -8.06
C ARG A 248 25.20 10.67 -7.79
N LEU A 249 26.04 9.87 -8.42
CA LEU A 249 26.19 8.48 -8.00
C LEU A 249 26.58 8.50 -6.52
N PRO A 250 25.90 7.73 -5.67
CA PRO A 250 26.32 7.60 -4.27
C PRO A 250 27.81 7.22 -4.26
N ARG A 251 28.61 7.92 -3.49
CA ARG A 251 30.00 7.48 -3.28
C ARG A 251 29.96 6.16 -2.54
N PRO A 252 30.71 5.14 -3.00
CA PRO A 252 30.85 3.92 -2.24
C PRO A 252 31.49 4.26 -0.88
N LEU A 253 31.08 3.55 0.16
CA LEU A 253 31.77 3.59 1.44
C LEU A 253 33.10 2.85 1.26
N ASP A 254 34.17 3.33 1.87
CA ASP A 254 35.44 2.61 1.93
C ASP A 254 35.33 1.32 2.79
N ALA A 255 36.28 0.42 2.61
CA ALA A 255 36.25 -0.89 3.25
C ALA A 255 36.33 -0.80 4.77
N GLU A 256 37.06 0.16 5.32
CA GLU A 256 37.20 0.38 6.76
C GLU A 256 35.88 0.88 7.37
N THR A 257 35.24 1.87 6.75
CA THR A 257 33.92 2.37 7.17
C THR A 257 32.87 1.26 7.12
N VAL A 258 32.88 0.43 6.10
CA VAL A 258 31.96 -0.72 6.02
C VAL A 258 32.28 -1.76 7.10
N ALA A 259 33.55 -2.03 7.38
CA ALA A 259 33.94 -2.94 8.45
C ALA A 259 33.44 -2.46 9.83
N ARG A 260 33.59 -1.16 10.13
CA ARG A 260 33.03 -0.55 11.34
C ARG A 260 31.51 -0.68 11.38
N LEU A 261 30.82 -0.37 10.28
CA LEU A 261 29.37 -0.44 10.20
C LEU A 261 28.84 -1.85 10.48
N VAL A 262 29.41 -2.84 9.80
CA VAL A 262 28.97 -4.23 9.93
C VAL A 262 29.31 -4.80 11.31
N SER A 263 30.39 -4.33 11.94
CA SER A 263 30.83 -4.77 13.27
C SER A 263 30.17 -4.00 14.42
N SER A 264 29.39 -2.95 14.13
CA SER A 264 28.72 -2.15 15.16
C SER A 264 27.59 -2.97 15.80
N GLU A 265 27.83 -3.50 16.99
CA GLU A 265 26.81 -4.18 17.80
C GLU A 265 26.17 -3.19 18.80
N ASP A 266 24.97 -3.51 19.26
CA ASP A 266 24.21 -2.77 20.26
C ASP A 266 24.27 -3.58 21.55
N ASP A 267 25.23 -3.25 22.42
CA ASP A 267 25.51 -4.05 23.61
C ASP A 267 24.35 -4.10 24.60
N ASP A 268 23.48 -3.07 24.58
CA ASP A 268 22.27 -3.01 25.41
C ASP A 268 21.10 -3.80 24.81
N ALA A 269 21.21 -4.25 23.57
CA ALA A 269 20.15 -5.00 22.91
C ALA A 269 20.18 -6.48 23.30
N PRO A 270 19.01 -7.15 23.35
CA PRO A 270 18.95 -8.59 23.56
C PRO A 270 19.68 -9.35 22.45
N GLU A 271 20.22 -10.53 22.81
CA GLU A 271 21.07 -11.34 21.91
C GLU A 271 20.43 -11.61 20.55
N TRP A 272 19.15 -11.96 20.50
CA TRP A 272 18.45 -12.19 19.24
C TRP A 272 18.47 -10.97 18.31
N ARG A 273 18.43 -9.73 18.88
CA ARG A 273 18.47 -8.52 18.07
C ARG A 273 19.86 -8.29 17.50
N ARG A 274 20.91 -8.46 18.32
CA ARG A 274 22.30 -8.35 17.89
C ARG A 274 22.62 -9.34 16.78
N ALA A 275 22.29 -10.60 16.99
CA ALA A 275 22.51 -11.68 16.02
C ALA A 275 21.75 -11.43 14.71
N ARG A 276 20.48 -11.02 14.77
CA ARG A 276 19.68 -10.67 13.58
C ARG A 276 20.28 -9.49 12.82
N ASP A 277 20.60 -8.39 13.52
CA ASP A 277 21.11 -7.17 12.91
C ASP A 277 22.43 -7.44 12.22
N ARG A 278 23.29 -8.25 12.84
CA ARG A 278 24.55 -8.72 12.24
C ARG A 278 24.32 -9.50 10.95
N VAL A 279 23.42 -10.48 10.93
CA VAL A 279 23.08 -11.23 9.69
C VAL A 279 22.64 -10.30 8.58
N VAL A 280 21.76 -9.33 8.85
CA VAL A 280 21.25 -8.41 7.83
C VAL A 280 22.38 -7.58 7.26
N LEU A 281 23.27 -7.03 8.09
CA LEU A 281 24.39 -6.20 7.65
C LEU A 281 25.41 -7.02 6.84
N GLU A 282 25.78 -8.22 7.32
CA GLU A 282 26.70 -9.12 6.63
C GLU A 282 26.16 -9.55 5.26
N ILE A 283 24.87 -9.86 5.13
CA ILE A 283 24.29 -10.27 3.86
C ILE A 283 24.15 -9.05 2.91
N LEU A 284 23.75 -7.89 3.39
CA LEU A 284 23.61 -6.68 2.57
C LEU A 284 24.95 -6.29 1.91
N TYR A 285 26.02 -6.32 2.67
CA TYR A 285 27.34 -5.99 2.16
C TYR A 285 28.07 -7.22 1.63
N GLY A 286 28.27 -8.27 2.45
CA GLY A 286 29.09 -9.42 2.10
C GLY A 286 28.58 -10.19 0.89
N SER A 287 27.29 -10.18 0.60
CA SER A 287 26.71 -10.85 -0.57
C SER A 287 26.12 -9.87 -1.57
N GLY A 288 26.18 -8.57 -1.33
CA GLY A 288 25.66 -7.52 -2.21
C GLY A 288 24.18 -7.67 -2.55
N LEU A 289 23.35 -8.27 -1.68
CA LEU A 289 21.94 -8.50 -1.95
C LEU A 289 21.13 -7.22 -1.94
N ARG A 290 20.06 -7.19 -2.74
CA ARG A 290 19.05 -6.12 -2.64
C ARG A 290 18.27 -6.30 -1.33
N VAL A 291 17.85 -5.20 -0.71
CA VAL A 291 17.03 -5.27 0.52
C VAL A 291 15.78 -6.14 0.37
N SER A 292 15.15 -6.14 -0.80
CA SER A 292 14.00 -7.00 -1.09
C SER A 292 14.37 -8.49 -1.17
N GLU A 293 15.58 -8.80 -1.60
CA GLU A 293 16.11 -10.17 -1.65
C GLU A 293 16.39 -10.66 -0.22
N VAL A 294 17.02 -9.84 0.62
CA VAL A 294 17.24 -10.15 2.05
C VAL A 294 15.92 -10.42 2.77
N CYS A 295 14.90 -9.57 2.58
CA CYS A 295 13.58 -9.78 3.17
C CYS A 295 12.87 -11.04 2.65
N GLY A 296 13.22 -11.53 1.47
CA GLY A 296 12.63 -12.72 0.86
C GLY A 296 13.36 -14.03 1.16
N LEU A 297 14.48 -13.99 1.89
CA LEU A 297 15.21 -15.21 2.25
C LEU A 297 14.41 -16.11 3.18
N THR A 298 14.51 -17.40 2.95
CA THR A 298 13.93 -18.45 3.81
C THR A 298 15.05 -19.31 4.43
N LEU A 299 14.70 -20.13 5.39
CA LEU A 299 15.64 -21.09 5.97
C LEU A 299 16.24 -22.00 4.90
N GLN A 300 15.44 -22.38 3.89
CA GLN A 300 15.89 -23.20 2.76
C GLN A 300 16.75 -22.42 1.74
N SER A 301 16.86 -21.11 1.89
CA SER A 301 17.76 -20.29 1.06
C SER A 301 19.22 -20.51 1.40
N VAL A 302 19.54 -20.93 2.61
CA VAL A 302 20.90 -21.24 3.06
C VAL A 302 21.26 -22.65 2.56
N SER A 303 22.40 -22.79 1.91
CA SER A 303 22.92 -24.11 1.50
C SER A 303 23.22 -24.99 2.74
N SER A 304 23.18 -26.31 2.56
CA SER A 304 23.40 -27.26 3.68
C SER A 304 24.78 -27.11 4.33
N ASP A 305 25.78 -26.69 3.56
CA ASP A 305 27.14 -26.42 4.03
C ASP A 305 27.33 -24.99 4.58
N GLY A 306 26.27 -24.16 4.52
CA GLY A 306 26.32 -22.77 4.98
C GLY A 306 27.18 -21.84 4.11
N SER A 307 27.69 -22.28 2.97
CA SER A 307 28.65 -21.53 2.14
C SER A 307 28.02 -20.60 1.12
N SER A 308 26.73 -20.69 0.89
CA SER A 308 26.04 -19.89 -0.12
C SER A 308 24.57 -19.67 0.16
N LEU A 309 24.00 -18.65 -0.47
CA LEU A 309 22.57 -18.33 -0.45
C LEU A 309 21.96 -18.55 -1.83
N ARG A 310 20.80 -19.20 -1.84
CA ARG A 310 19.91 -19.24 -3.00
C ARG A 310 19.00 -18.02 -2.95
N VAL A 311 19.12 -17.16 -3.95
CA VAL A 311 18.44 -15.87 -3.99
C VAL A 311 17.51 -15.81 -5.20
N MET A 312 16.25 -15.45 -4.95
CA MET A 312 15.25 -15.22 -6.00
C MET A 312 15.38 -13.78 -6.53
N GLY A 313 15.74 -13.65 -7.79
CA GLY A 313 15.87 -12.36 -8.47
C GLY A 313 14.61 -11.91 -9.20
N LYS A 314 14.73 -10.82 -9.99
CA LYS A 314 13.63 -10.32 -10.83
C LYS A 314 13.24 -11.37 -11.89
N GLY A 315 11.91 -11.60 -12.03
CA GLY A 315 11.39 -12.57 -13.00
C GLY A 315 11.52 -14.02 -12.55
N SER A 316 11.56 -14.26 -11.23
CA SER A 316 11.68 -15.61 -10.63
C SER A 316 12.93 -16.38 -11.07
N LYS A 317 13.99 -15.68 -11.45
CA LYS A 317 15.29 -16.29 -11.74
C LYS A 317 16.06 -16.49 -10.45
N GLU A 318 16.47 -17.72 -10.19
CA GLU A 318 17.32 -18.06 -9.04
C GLU A 318 18.81 -17.84 -9.38
N ARG A 319 19.58 -17.42 -8.38
CA ARG A 319 21.03 -17.42 -8.41
C ARG A 319 21.60 -17.86 -7.08
N MET A 320 22.77 -18.44 -7.11
CA MET A 320 23.57 -18.75 -5.92
C MET A 320 24.53 -17.58 -5.68
N VAL A 321 24.62 -17.14 -4.44
CA VAL A 321 25.55 -16.08 -4.01
C VAL A 321 26.42 -16.64 -2.90
N PRO A 322 27.75 -16.59 -2.99
CA PRO A 322 28.63 -17.07 -1.95
C PRO A 322 28.46 -16.26 -0.64
N LEU A 323 28.71 -16.90 0.47
CA LEU A 323 28.78 -16.28 1.80
C LEU A 323 30.24 -16.18 2.25
N SER A 324 30.59 -15.05 2.86
CA SER A 324 31.84 -14.89 3.58
C SER A 324 31.83 -15.69 4.88
N ALA A 325 32.99 -15.99 5.44
CA ALA A 325 33.10 -16.65 6.74
C ALA A 325 32.37 -15.87 7.85
N PRO A 326 32.49 -14.53 7.96
CA PRO A 326 31.70 -13.73 8.91
C PRO A 326 30.18 -13.82 8.69
N ALA A 327 29.70 -13.87 7.43
CA ALA A 327 28.29 -14.00 7.12
C ALA A 327 27.73 -15.37 7.53
N THR A 328 28.51 -16.44 7.26
CA THR A 328 28.16 -17.80 7.68
C THR A 328 28.06 -17.90 9.19
N GLU A 329 29.03 -17.35 9.92
CA GLU A 329 29.02 -17.34 11.38
C GLU A 329 27.84 -16.52 11.96
N ALA A 330 27.56 -15.35 11.37
CA ALA A 330 26.42 -14.54 11.75
C ALA A 330 25.09 -15.29 11.58
N ILE A 331 24.93 -16.00 10.45
CA ILE A 331 23.73 -16.83 10.20
C ILE A 331 23.64 -17.94 11.26
N ARG A 332 24.75 -18.63 11.58
CA ARG A 332 24.76 -19.69 12.59
C ARG A 332 24.34 -19.16 13.97
N ARG A 333 24.93 -18.04 14.42
CA ARG A 333 24.58 -17.38 15.69
C ARG A 333 23.09 -17.00 15.71
N TRP A 334 22.58 -16.42 14.62
CA TRP A 334 21.17 -16.06 14.51
C TRP A 334 20.23 -17.28 14.60
N LEU A 335 20.55 -18.36 13.92
CA LEU A 335 19.69 -19.55 13.92
C LEU A 335 19.56 -20.17 15.33
N VAL A 336 20.57 -20.05 16.19
CA VAL A 336 20.53 -20.51 17.59
C VAL A 336 19.48 -19.70 18.37
N VAL A 337 19.45 -18.40 18.25
CA VAL A 337 18.60 -17.52 19.06
C VAL A 337 17.29 -17.11 18.35
N ARG A 338 17.11 -17.53 17.09
CA ARG A 338 15.93 -17.17 16.29
C ARG A 338 14.60 -17.58 16.92
N HIS A 339 14.60 -18.68 17.67
CA HIS A 339 13.43 -19.21 18.36
C HIS A 339 12.88 -18.26 19.42
N GLU A 340 13.68 -17.36 19.99
CA GLU A 340 13.23 -16.34 20.96
C GLU A 340 12.22 -15.36 20.38
N VAL A 341 12.20 -15.22 19.06
CA VAL A 341 11.33 -14.26 18.34
C VAL A 341 10.34 -14.98 17.43
N ALA A 342 10.65 -16.21 17.04
CA ALA A 342 9.78 -16.99 16.14
C ALA A 342 8.48 -17.37 16.88
N SER A 343 7.37 -17.35 16.15
CA SER A 343 6.05 -17.80 16.59
C SER A 343 5.51 -18.84 15.60
N ASP A 344 4.42 -19.50 15.93
CA ASP A 344 3.75 -20.48 15.05
C ASP A 344 3.37 -19.90 13.69
N THR A 345 3.19 -18.57 13.60
CA THR A 345 2.86 -17.86 12.37
C THR A 345 4.07 -17.37 11.57
N THR A 346 5.30 -17.58 12.07
CA THR A 346 6.52 -17.02 11.48
C THR A 346 6.85 -17.60 10.09
N GLY A 347 6.40 -18.80 9.77
CA GLY A 347 6.72 -19.48 8.52
C GLY A 347 8.23 -19.76 8.35
N SER A 348 8.66 -19.92 7.10
CA SER A 348 10.03 -20.27 6.73
C SER A 348 11.01 -19.10 6.60
N SER A 349 10.60 -17.87 6.89
CA SER A 349 11.47 -16.68 6.73
C SER A 349 12.77 -16.80 7.50
N LEU A 350 13.90 -16.51 6.84
CA LEU A 350 15.21 -16.54 7.48
C LEU A 350 15.32 -15.43 8.53
N VAL A 351 15.01 -14.20 8.17
CA VAL A 351 15.19 -13.02 9.03
C VAL A 351 13.84 -12.47 9.49
N LEU A 352 13.73 -12.20 10.79
CA LEU A 352 12.48 -11.83 11.46
C LEU A 352 12.50 -10.39 12.01
N SER A 353 11.31 -9.78 12.03
CA SER A 353 11.07 -8.55 12.79
C SER A 353 10.96 -8.85 14.29
N ALA A 354 10.95 -7.83 15.14
CA ALA A 354 10.75 -8.00 16.58
C ALA A 354 9.40 -8.62 16.98
N ARG A 355 8.47 -8.76 16.04
CA ARG A 355 7.15 -9.37 16.24
C ARG A 355 7.06 -10.79 15.70
N GLY A 356 8.17 -11.40 15.32
CA GLY A 356 8.19 -12.74 14.72
C GLY A 356 7.76 -12.82 13.26
N ASN A 357 7.35 -11.72 12.64
CA ASN A 357 7.00 -11.70 11.22
C ASN A 357 8.24 -11.55 10.32
N THR A 358 8.09 -11.85 9.04
CA THR A 358 9.13 -11.56 8.03
C THR A 358 9.61 -10.12 8.14
N LEU A 359 10.93 -9.90 8.10
CA LEU A 359 11.55 -8.59 8.18
C LEU A 359 11.12 -7.73 6.96
N SER A 360 10.61 -6.52 7.20
CA SER A 360 10.22 -5.62 6.12
C SER A 360 11.41 -4.78 5.62
N ARG A 361 11.31 -4.26 4.40
CA ARG A 361 12.31 -3.31 3.86
C ARG A 361 12.49 -2.08 4.74
N ARG A 362 11.41 -1.60 5.38
CA ARG A 362 11.46 -0.48 6.33
C ARG A 362 12.24 -0.84 7.59
N ASP A 363 12.08 -2.07 8.10
CA ASP A 363 12.83 -2.53 9.27
C ASP A 363 14.31 -2.67 8.93
N CYS A 364 14.69 -3.17 7.74
CA CYS A 364 16.06 -3.17 7.25
C CYS A 364 16.66 -1.76 7.19
N THR A 365 15.91 -0.77 6.69
CA THR A 365 16.39 0.62 6.66
C THR A 365 16.62 1.16 8.06
N ARG A 366 15.65 1.00 8.97
CA ARG A 366 15.79 1.44 10.37
C ARG A 366 16.93 0.75 11.11
N LEU A 367 17.17 -0.53 10.80
CA LEU A 367 18.31 -1.28 11.33
C LEU A 367 19.62 -0.66 10.85
N LEU A 368 19.72 -0.37 9.56
CA LEU A 368 20.90 0.25 8.97
C LEU A 368 21.13 1.66 9.51
N ASP A 369 20.09 2.47 9.68
CA ASP A 369 20.16 3.81 10.26
C ASP A 369 20.81 3.75 11.65
N ARG A 370 20.30 2.86 12.53
CA ARG A 370 20.88 2.66 13.87
C ARG A 370 22.33 2.16 13.83
N ALA A 371 22.66 1.27 12.89
CA ALA A 371 24.03 0.80 12.73
C ALA A 371 24.99 1.94 12.29
N CYS A 372 24.51 2.85 11.42
CA CYS A 372 25.25 4.05 11.01
C CYS A 372 25.49 4.99 12.21
N GLU A 373 24.47 5.20 13.06
CA GLU A 373 24.60 6.01 14.27
C GLU A 373 25.68 5.43 15.21
N ARG A 374 25.64 4.12 15.47
CA ARG A 374 26.66 3.46 16.33
C ARG A 374 28.06 3.46 15.74
N ALA A 375 28.18 3.34 14.42
CA ALA A 375 29.46 3.34 13.72
C ALA A 375 30.00 4.75 13.47
N ASP A 376 29.31 5.80 13.91
CA ASP A 376 29.62 7.21 13.66
C ASP A 376 29.88 7.50 12.17
N ILE A 377 28.89 7.15 11.34
CA ILE A 377 28.93 7.40 9.88
C ILE A 377 28.14 8.64 9.54
N PRO A 378 28.79 9.77 9.26
CA PRO A 378 28.14 11.04 8.97
C PRO A 378 27.23 10.94 7.73
N GLY A 379 25.99 11.41 7.85
CA GLY A 379 25.00 11.37 6.76
C GLY A 379 24.35 10.00 6.51
N GLY A 380 24.72 8.99 7.28
CA GLY A 380 24.16 7.65 7.17
C GLY A 380 24.46 6.95 5.84
N THR A 381 23.85 5.81 5.64
CA THR A 381 23.90 5.08 4.36
C THR A 381 22.58 4.38 4.07
N HIS A 382 22.47 3.75 2.92
CA HIS A 382 21.28 3.00 2.53
C HIS A 382 21.64 1.67 1.84
N PRO A 383 20.75 0.68 1.79
CA PRO A 383 21.07 -0.66 1.28
C PRO A 383 21.66 -0.67 -0.15
N HIS A 384 21.25 0.26 -1.00
CA HIS A 384 21.82 0.37 -2.34
C HIS A 384 23.26 0.87 -2.35
N ALA A 385 23.64 1.73 -1.39
CA ALA A 385 25.02 2.18 -1.26
C ALA A 385 25.93 1.02 -0.79
N LEU A 386 25.50 0.18 0.16
CA LEU A 386 26.25 -1.01 0.56
C LEU A 386 26.47 -1.98 -0.61
N ARG A 387 25.43 -2.23 -1.40
CA ARG A 387 25.54 -3.05 -2.61
C ARG A 387 26.47 -2.40 -3.66
N HIS A 388 26.48 -1.08 -3.78
CA HIS A 388 27.39 -0.37 -4.67
C HIS A 388 28.83 -0.48 -4.15
N SER A 389 29.05 -0.31 -2.84
CA SER A 389 30.36 -0.53 -2.20
C SER A 389 30.86 -1.97 -2.42
N PHE A 390 30.01 -2.98 -2.26
CA PHE A 390 30.33 -4.36 -2.58
C PHE A 390 30.86 -4.50 -4.03
N ALA A 391 30.10 -3.97 -5.01
CA ALA A 391 30.51 -4.04 -6.41
C ALA A 391 31.84 -3.31 -6.69
N THR A 392 32.01 -2.13 -6.09
CA THR A 392 33.23 -1.32 -6.25
C THR A 392 34.44 -2.02 -5.63
N HIS A 393 34.31 -2.53 -4.39
CA HIS A 393 35.41 -3.21 -3.72
C HIS A 393 35.86 -4.48 -4.44
N LEU A 394 34.91 -5.25 -5.01
CA LEU A 394 35.29 -6.40 -5.85
C LEU A 394 36.04 -5.96 -7.09
N MET A 395 35.62 -4.86 -7.73
CA MET A 395 36.26 -4.32 -8.93
C MET A 395 37.67 -3.80 -8.63
N ASP A 396 37.80 -3.04 -7.53
CA ASP A 396 39.09 -2.49 -7.08
C ASP A 396 40.10 -3.59 -6.74
N ASN A 397 39.61 -4.73 -6.26
CA ASN A 397 40.42 -5.93 -5.97
C ASN A 397 40.56 -6.90 -7.14
N GLY A 398 40.25 -6.45 -8.37
CA GLY A 398 40.58 -7.19 -9.62
C GLY A 398 39.47 -8.14 -10.12
N ALA A 399 38.29 -8.18 -9.53
CA ALA A 399 37.19 -8.98 -10.08
C ALA A 399 36.73 -8.44 -11.43
N ASP A 400 36.53 -9.34 -12.40
CA ASP A 400 36.03 -8.95 -13.72
C ASP A 400 34.55 -8.51 -13.66
N THR A 401 34.21 -7.52 -14.49
CA THR A 401 32.85 -6.91 -14.52
C THR A 401 31.75 -7.94 -14.75
N ARG A 402 31.99 -9.01 -15.47
CA ARG A 402 31.02 -10.04 -15.78
C ARG A 402 30.71 -10.87 -14.54
N SER A 403 31.72 -11.30 -13.80
CA SER A 403 31.55 -12.01 -12.52
C SER A 403 30.79 -11.17 -11.51
N ILE A 404 31.10 -9.86 -11.44
CA ILE A 404 30.34 -8.92 -10.57
C ILE A 404 28.87 -8.83 -11.00
N GLN A 405 28.58 -8.73 -12.30
CA GLN A 405 27.20 -8.69 -12.82
C GLN A 405 26.45 -9.99 -12.52
N GLU A 406 27.09 -11.14 -12.62
CA GLU A 406 26.51 -12.43 -12.27
C GLU A 406 26.21 -12.54 -10.78
N LEU A 407 27.12 -12.18 -9.89
CA LEU A 407 26.92 -12.12 -8.45
C LEU A 407 25.74 -11.20 -8.07
N LEU A 408 25.67 -10.05 -8.71
CA LEU A 408 24.62 -9.07 -8.48
C LEU A 408 23.28 -9.44 -9.13
N GLY A 409 23.23 -10.31 -10.11
CA GLY A 409 22.02 -10.67 -10.85
C GLY A 409 21.46 -9.49 -11.65
N HIS A 410 22.29 -8.89 -12.52
CA HIS A 410 21.87 -7.88 -13.47
C HIS A 410 21.13 -8.54 -14.64
N SER A 411 19.91 -8.09 -14.95
CA SER A 411 19.02 -8.71 -15.94
C SER A 411 19.40 -8.45 -17.40
N ASP A 412 20.32 -7.54 -17.68
CA ASP A 412 20.68 -7.12 -19.05
C ASP A 412 21.79 -7.94 -19.70
N ALA A 413 22.38 -8.91 -18.99
CA ALA A 413 23.22 -9.89 -19.64
C ALA A 413 22.34 -10.89 -20.38
N SER A 414 22.27 -10.75 -21.69
CA SER A 414 21.43 -11.51 -22.64
C SER A 414 21.82 -12.98 -22.79
N THR A 415 22.15 -13.67 -21.72
CA THR A 415 22.45 -15.09 -21.76
C THR A 415 21.85 -15.80 -20.56
N THR A 416 20.79 -16.56 -20.84
CA THR A 416 20.34 -17.66 -20.02
C THR A 416 21.41 -18.78 -20.07
N GLN A 417 22.58 -18.51 -19.50
CA GLN A 417 23.54 -19.57 -19.25
C GLN A 417 23.06 -20.35 -18.05
N ARG A 418 22.75 -21.64 -18.24
CA ARG A 418 22.56 -22.60 -17.17
C ARG A 418 23.78 -22.47 -16.23
N TYR A 419 23.55 -22.20 -14.97
CA TYR A 419 24.57 -22.26 -13.93
C TYR A 419 25.15 -23.67 -13.89
N THR A 420 26.27 -23.89 -14.56
CA THR A 420 27.05 -25.13 -14.51
C THR A 420 27.87 -25.15 -13.21
N HIS A 421 28.30 -26.31 -12.76
CA HIS A 421 29.22 -26.45 -11.61
C HIS A 421 30.46 -25.57 -11.76
N VAL A 422 31.01 -25.52 -12.94
CA VAL A 422 32.20 -24.71 -13.29
C VAL A 422 31.98 -23.22 -13.07
N SER A 423 30.78 -22.70 -13.36
CA SER A 423 30.48 -21.27 -13.12
C SER A 423 30.34 -20.93 -11.62
N LYS A 424 29.90 -21.87 -10.80
CA LYS A 424 29.79 -21.67 -9.35
C LYS A 424 31.15 -21.64 -8.66
N GLU A 425 32.05 -22.55 -9.01
CA GLU A 425 33.41 -22.59 -8.49
C GLU A 425 34.19 -21.33 -8.88
N ARG A 426 34.06 -20.89 -10.13
CA ARG A 426 34.67 -19.65 -10.59
C ARG A 426 34.17 -18.43 -9.83
N LEU A 427 32.86 -18.32 -9.61
CA LEU A 427 32.30 -17.21 -8.85
C LEU A 427 32.74 -17.21 -7.38
N ARG A 428 32.88 -18.41 -6.76
CA ARG A 428 33.45 -18.57 -5.41
C ARG A 428 34.90 -18.13 -5.36
N LEU A 429 35.71 -18.53 -6.36
CA LEU A 429 37.11 -18.16 -6.45
C LEU A 429 37.27 -16.64 -6.59
N VAL A 430 36.59 -16.03 -7.57
CA VAL A 430 36.60 -14.58 -7.76
C VAL A 430 36.15 -13.86 -6.47
N TYR A 431 35.10 -14.36 -5.80
CA TYR A 431 34.63 -13.79 -4.56
C TYR A 431 35.70 -13.89 -3.45
N SER A 432 36.32 -15.07 -3.25
CA SER A 432 37.31 -15.29 -2.21
C SER A 432 38.60 -14.49 -2.43
N GLU A 433 38.98 -14.24 -3.68
CA GLU A 433 40.18 -13.47 -4.01
C GLU A 433 39.96 -11.95 -3.97
N SER A 434 38.71 -11.49 -4.23
CA SER A 434 38.45 -10.06 -4.43
C SER A 434 37.60 -9.41 -3.35
N HIS A 435 36.89 -10.17 -2.51
CA HIS A 435 36.04 -9.57 -1.48
C HIS A 435 36.81 -9.27 -0.18
N PRO A 436 36.78 -8.02 0.36
CA PRO A 436 37.58 -7.65 1.55
C PRO A 436 37.28 -8.44 2.82
N ARG A 437 36.16 -9.18 2.85
CA ARG A 437 35.72 -10.00 3.99
C ARG A 437 35.44 -11.46 3.58
N ALA A 438 36.04 -11.93 2.50
CA ALA A 438 35.91 -13.33 2.06
C ALA A 438 36.42 -14.33 3.09
#